data_45038f3f55db1b41b7bae560fb885ce4
#
_entry.id   45038f3f55db1b41b7bae560fb885ce4
#
_cell.length_a   1.000
_cell.length_b   1.000
_cell.length_c   1.000
_cell.angle_alpha   90.00
_cell.angle_beta   90.00
_cell.angle_gamma   90.00
#
_symmetry.space_group_name_H-M   'P 1'
#
loop_
_entity.id
_entity.type
_entity.pdbx_description
1 polymer ?
#
loop_
_entity_poly.entity_id
_entity_poly.type
_entity_poly.pdbx_seq_one_letter_code
_entity_poly.pdbx_strand_id
1 'polypeptide(L)'
;MRRAKAFAKTQHIDVELMATHYAEDSVLVPTFIKKLPLLERSVKDIQTFNIPRKLPLIQDILLKGYQHSNADYLIYTNVDIALLPHFYTSVAAFIEQGCDALVINRRTISQTYSRVEDIMCMYAEVGKKHPGYDCFVFRRELVPSMLLKEICIGATAIGLVMIANLLKKSNAFVLLENVHLTFHIGDDRRWNTNKYDDYRKHNEGLAKEILETLEETYGAFSPDDPGWAYEYLERIRNPKTQKTDNQLKVPRKLTLWEKVKWRIHKWSEI
;
A
#
# COMPACT_ATOMS: atom_id res chain seq x y z
N MET A 1 15.31 3.51 2.62
CA MET A 1 15.03 4.93 2.33
C MET A 1 16.30 5.80 2.22
N ARG A 2 17.23 5.83 3.20
CA ARG A 2 18.42 6.73 3.17
C ARG A 2 19.29 6.59 1.90
N ARG A 3 19.56 5.36 1.42
CA ARG A 3 20.30 5.11 0.16
C ARG A 3 19.56 5.64 -1.08
N ALA A 4 18.25 5.43 -1.14
CA ALA A 4 17.43 5.96 -2.24
C ALA A 4 17.42 7.50 -2.25
N LYS A 5 17.29 8.15 -1.08
CA LYS A 5 17.42 9.61 -0.97
C LYS A 5 18.80 10.11 -1.42
N ALA A 6 19.88 9.43 -1.03
CA ALA A 6 21.24 9.78 -1.45
C ALA A 6 21.41 9.67 -2.98
N PHE A 7 20.86 8.62 -3.59
CA PHE A 7 20.87 8.46 -5.05
C PHE A 7 20.04 9.53 -5.75
N ALA A 8 18.83 9.83 -5.27
CA ALA A 8 17.97 10.90 -5.81
C ALA A 8 18.70 12.26 -5.86
N LYS A 9 19.47 12.58 -4.80
CA LYS A 9 20.25 13.82 -4.73
C LYS A 9 21.27 13.91 -5.87
N THR A 10 21.89 12.81 -6.32
CA THR A 10 22.82 12.80 -7.46
C THR A 10 22.11 13.08 -8.80
N GLN A 11 20.80 12.93 -8.84
CA GLN A 11 19.94 13.19 -10.00
C GLN A 11 19.15 14.49 -9.83
N HIS A 12 19.54 15.37 -8.91
CA HIS A 12 18.90 16.66 -8.63
C HIS A 12 17.43 16.56 -8.21
N ILE A 13 17.01 15.40 -7.66
CA ILE A 13 15.67 15.21 -7.11
C ILE A 13 15.73 15.50 -5.61
N ASP A 14 14.96 16.49 -5.17
CA ASP A 14 14.86 16.81 -3.73
C ASP A 14 13.87 15.88 -3.04
N VAL A 15 14.30 15.27 -1.94
CA VAL A 15 13.52 14.32 -1.15
C VAL A 15 13.63 14.65 0.33
N GLU A 16 12.51 14.92 0.97
CA GLU A 16 12.42 15.03 2.42
C GLU A 16 11.82 13.74 3.00
N LEU A 17 12.54 13.11 3.94
CA LEU A 17 12.01 11.97 4.71
C LEU A 17 11.36 12.50 5.98
N MET A 18 10.08 12.18 6.16
CA MET A 18 9.28 12.67 7.29
C MET A 18 8.60 11.50 8.01
N ALA A 19 8.36 11.65 9.30
CA ALA A 19 7.56 10.72 10.08
C ALA A 19 6.72 11.45 11.12
N THR A 20 5.45 11.08 11.23
CA THR A 20 4.64 11.38 12.41
C THR A 20 4.55 10.15 13.29
N HIS A 21 4.42 10.32 14.59
CA HIS A 21 4.51 9.22 15.55
C HIS A 21 3.80 9.63 16.86
N TYR A 22 3.57 8.70 17.75
CA TYR A 22 3.16 9.00 19.11
C TYR A 22 4.35 9.41 19.98
N ALA A 23 4.10 10.07 21.09
CA ALA A 23 5.17 10.58 21.96
C ALA A 23 6.11 9.48 22.45
N GLU A 24 5.56 8.32 22.79
CA GLU A 24 6.28 7.14 23.26
C GLU A 24 7.22 6.53 22.19
N ASP A 25 6.91 6.72 20.93
CA ASP A 25 7.68 6.17 19.80
C ASP A 25 8.79 7.13 19.33
N SER A 26 8.91 8.32 19.91
CA SER A 26 9.83 9.36 19.45
C SER A 26 11.28 8.91 19.40
N VAL A 27 11.69 8.03 20.29
CA VAL A 27 13.06 7.49 20.34
C VAL A 27 13.36 6.51 19.19
N LEU A 28 12.33 5.94 18.58
CA LEU A 28 12.46 4.98 17.48
C LEU A 28 12.64 5.67 16.12
N VAL A 29 12.30 6.95 16.00
CA VAL A 29 12.44 7.69 14.75
C VAL A 29 13.90 8.05 14.52
N PRO A 30 14.54 7.55 13.44
CA PRO A 30 15.93 7.84 13.14
C PRO A 30 16.21 9.35 12.97
N THR A 31 17.40 9.80 13.36
CA THR A 31 17.78 11.22 13.33
C THR A 31 17.81 11.84 11.93
N PHE A 32 17.94 11.02 10.89
CA PHE A 32 17.91 11.51 9.50
C PHE A 32 16.48 11.69 8.92
N ILE A 33 15.45 11.39 9.70
CA ILE A 33 14.03 11.59 9.36
C ILE A 33 13.52 12.81 10.13
N LYS A 34 12.93 13.76 9.43
CA LYS A 34 12.27 14.92 10.03
C LYS A 34 11.05 14.46 10.82
N LYS A 35 11.05 14.74 12.11
CA LYS A 35 9.88 14.46 12.94
C LYS A 35 8.82 15.53 12.68
N LEU A 36 7.63 15.10 12.33
CA LEU A 36 6.44 15.92 12.24
C LEU A 36 5.79 16.04 13.63
N PRO A 37 4.79 16.93 13.83
CA PRO A 37 4.01 16.97 15.05
C PRO A 37 3.43 15.61 15.41
N LEU A 38 3.34 15.34 16.71
CA LEU A 38 2.86 14.07 17.25
C LEU A 38 1.44 13.76 16.81
N LEU A 39 1.13 12.47 16.73
CA LEU A 39 -0.25 12.00 16.62
C LEU A 39 -0.94 12.18 17.98
N GLU A 40 -2.11 12.80 17.97
CA GLU A 40 -2.87 13.14 19.18
C GLU A 40 -3.93 12.09 19.51
N ARG A 41 -4.51 11.47 18.48
CA ARG A 41 -5.56 10.46 18.59
C ARG A 41 -5.20 9.15 17.87
N SER A 42 -5.92 8.09 18.21
CA SER A 42 -5.79 6.76 17.62
C SER A 42 -7.17 6.15 17.42
N VAL A 43 -7.25 4.98 16.82
CA VAL A 43 -8.52 4.27 16.67
C VAL A 43 -9.21 3.94 18.01
N LYS A 44 -8.46 3.86 19.11
CA LYS A 44 -9.01 3.67 20.47
C LYS A 44 -9.88 4.84 20.94
N ASP A 45 -9.67 6.03 20.38
CA ASP A 45 -10.44 7.22 20.73
C ASP A 45 -11.76 7.29 19.93
N ILE A 46 -11.93 6.39 18.95
CA ILE A 46 -13.12 6.30 18.10
C ILE A 46 -14.10 5.28 18.64
N GLN A 47 -13.61 4.08 19.01
CA GLN A 47 -14.45 3.01 19.58
C GLN A 47 -13.65 2.07 20.47
N THR A 48 -14.38 1.24 21.26
CA THR A 48 -13.78 0.19 22.10
C THR A 48 -13.53 -1.06 21.26
N PHE A 49 -12.35 -1.67 21.47
CA PHE A 49 -11.92 -2.92 20.85
C PHE A 49 -11.65 -4.00 21.92
N ASN A 50 -11.82 -5.27 21.58
CA ASN A 50 -11.61 -6.40 22.49
C ASN A 50 -10.18 -6.42 23.09
N ILE A 51 -9.20 -6.16 22.24
CA ILE A 51 -7.79 -6.01 22.64
C ILE A 51 -7.35 -4.60 22.22
N PRO A 52 -7.27 -3.63 23.17
CA PRO A 52 -6.97 -2.26 22.81
C PRO A 52 -5.57 -2.10 22.21
N ARG A 53 -5.48 -1.57 20.99
CA ARG A 53 -4.23 -1.22 20.31
C ARG A 53 -4.28 0.26 19.91
N LYS A 54 -3.21 1.00 20.18
CA LYS A 54 -3.07 2.40 19.76
C LYS A 54 -2.62 2.46 18.30
N LEU A 55 -3.56 2.19 17.38
CA LEU A 55 -3.30 2.22 15.95
C LEU A 55 -3.60 3.62 15.38
N PRO A 56 -2.69 4.20 14.58
CA PRO A 56 -2.89 5.51 13.99
C PRO A 56 -3.95 5.50 12.88
N LEU A 57 -4.57 6.64 12.66
CA LEU A 57 -5.51 6.86 11.57
C LEU A 57 -4.74 7.36 10.34
N ILE A 58 -5.01 6.77 9.17
CA ILE A 58 -4.32 7.14 7.93
C ILE A 58 -4.55 8.60 7.56
N GLN A 59 -5.75 9.13 7.81
CA GLN A 59 -6.09 10.53 7.57
C GLN A 59 -5.19 11.48 8.35
N ASP A 60 -4.96 11.21 9.64
CA ASP A 60 -4.15 12.08 10.50
C ASP A 60 -2.70 12.10 10.04
N ILE A 61 -2.17 10.97 9.59
CA ILE A 61 -0.82 10.88 9.04
C ILE A 61 -0.70 11.73 7.77
N LEU A 62 -1.62 11.57 6.83
CA LEU A 62 -1.58 12.30 5.56
C LEU A 62 -1.79 13.80 5.75
N LEU A 63 -2.68 14.21 6.65
CA LEU A 63 -2.91 15.62 6.98
C LEU A 63 -1.65 16.27 7.60
N LYS A 64 -0.94 15.58 8.49
CA LYS A 64 0.33 16.11 9.04
C LYS A 64 1.40 16.21 7.94
N GLY A 65 1.49 15.25 7.04
CA GLY A 65 2.36 15.35 5.86
C GLY A 65 2.01 16.56 4.98
N TYR A 66 0.73 16.75 4.68
CA TYR A 66 0.22 17.86 3.89
C TYR A 66 0.54 19.23 4.52
N GLN A 67 0.30 19.37 5.83
CA GLN A 67 0.45 20.62 6.56
C GLN A 67 1.91 21.05 6.77
N HIS A 68 2.84 20.08 6.82
CA HIS A 68 4.24 20.33 7.20
C HIS A 68 5.25 20.03 6.08
N SER A 69 4.76 19.87 4.85
CA SER A 69 5.59 19.74 3.64
C SER A 69 5.16 20.75 2.58
N ASN A 70 6.14 21.26 1.85
CA ASN A 70 5.94 22.09 0.65
C ASN A 70 6.23 21.32 -0.64
N ALA A 71 6.45 20.00 -0.56
CA ALA A 71 6.66 19.16 -1.74
C ALA A 71 5.40 19.10 -2.61
N ASP A 72 5.57 19.04 -3.93
CA ASP A 72 4.46 18.89 -4.87
C ASP A 72 3.79 17.52 -4.76
N TYR A 73 4.57 16.50 -4.40
CA TYR A 73 4.12 15.11 -4.23
C TYR A 73 4.42 14.60 -2.84
N LEU A 74 3.50 13.83 -2.29
CA LEU A 74 3.70 13.03 -1.09
C LEU A 74 3.84 11.55 -1.45
N ILE A 75 4.66 10.86 -0.68
CA ILE A 75 4.82 9.40 -0.76
C ILE A 75 4.49 8.83 0.61
N TYR A 76 3.38 8.09 0.69
CA TYR A 76 3.04 7.32 1.88
C TYR A 76 3.48 5.87 1.70
N THR A 77 4.22 5.35 2.67
CA THR A 77 4.58 3.94 2.75
C THR A 77 4.72 3.50 4.21
N ASN A 78 4.53 2.22 4.47
CA ASN A 78 4.75 1.66 5.80
C ASN A 78 6.25 1.69 6.17
N VAL A 79 6.55 1.72 7.47
CA VAL A 79 7.93 1.84 7.98
C VAL A 79 8.81 0.63 7.68
N ASP A 80 8.20 -0.53 7.46
CA ASP A 80 8.84 -1.81 7.15
C ASP A 80 9.06 -2.05 5.64
N ILE A 81 8.71 -1.07 4.81
CA ILE A 81 8.93 -1.14 3.36
C ILE A 81 10.29 -0.53 3.02
N ALA A 82 11.12 -1.32 2.38
CA ALA A 82 12.41 -0.88 1.84
C ALA A 82 12.26 -0.38 0.40
N LEU A 83 13.08 0.63 0.06
CA LEU A 83 13.12 1.23 -1.29
C LEU A 83 14.42 0.84 -1.99
N LEU A 84 14.34 0.49 -3.28
CA LEU A 84 15.54 0.34 -4.10
C LEU A 84 16.24 1.69 -4.31
N PRO A 85 17.54 1.71 -4.59
CA PRO A 85 18.29 2.96 -4.75
C PRO A 85 17.69 3.94 -5.77
N HIS A 86 17.21 3.43 -6.90
CA HIS A 86 16.62 4.21 -7.99
C HIS A 86 15.12 4.53 -7.82
N PHE A 87 14.53 4.24 -6.67
CA PHE A 87 13.09 4.44 -6.43
C PHE A 87 12.61 5.84 -6.80
N TYR A 88 13.23 6.88 -6.26
CA TYR A 88 12.78 8.25 -6.48
C TYR A 88 13.00 8.73 -7.92
N THR A 89 14.04 8.27 -8.60
CA THR A 89 14.26 8.58 -10.01
C THR A 89 13.21 7.93 -10.90
N SER A 90 12.81 6.69 -10.58
CA SER A 90 11.72 6.03 -11.28
C SER A 90 10.38 6.75 -11.05
N VAL A 91 10.09 7.17 -9.81
CA VAL A 91 8.89 7.96 -9.50
C VAL A 91 8.90 9.29 -10.26
N ALA A 92 10.02 10.01 -10.27
CA ALA A 92 10.17 11.26 -11.00
C ALA A 92 9.88 11.10 -12.50
N ALA A 93 10.38 10.02 -13.12
CA ALA A 93 10.12 9.73 -14.52
C ALA A 93 8.63 9.53 -14.85
N PHE A 94 7.85 8.91 -13.94
CA PHE A 94 6.39 8.83 -14.11
C PHE A 94 5.71 10.19 -13.93
N ILE A 95 6.16 10.99 -12.97
CA ILE A 95 5.66 12.36 -12.77
C ILE A 95 5.91 13.23 -13.99
N GLU A 96 7.10 13.17 -14.58
CA GLU A 96 7.47 13.89 -15.81
C GLU A 96 6.61 13.46 -17.01
N GLN A 97 6.11 12.23 -17.04
CA GLN A 97 5.16 11.74 -18.03
C GLN A 97 3.71 12.17 -17.74
N GLY A 98 3.48 12.98 -16.71
CA GLY A 98 2.19 13.56 -16.38
C GLY A 98 1.38 12.76 -15.35
N CYS A 99 1.93 11.69 -14.74
CA CYS A 99 1.24 10.96 -13.69
C CYS A 99 1.11 11.81 -12.43
N ASP A 100 -0.09 11.94 -11.90
CA ASP A 100 -0.38 12.66 -10.67
C ASP A 100 -0.68 11.75 -9.47
N ALA A 101 -0.90 10.45 -9.72
CA ALA A 101 -0.98 9.42 -8.69
C ALA A 101 -0.40 8.08 -9.18
N LEU A 102 0.44 7.46 -8.35
CA LEU A 102 1.03 6.13 -8.58
C LEU A 102 0.80 5.25 -7.36
N VAL A 103 0.44 4.01 -7.58
CA VAL A 103 0.43 2.99 -6.53
C VAL A 103 1.39 1.88 -6.91
N ILE A 104 2.29 1.54 -6.00
CA ILE A 104 3.38 0.59 -6.25
C ILE A 104 3.18 -0.63 -5.38
N ASN A 105 3.08 -1.80 -6.03
CA ASN A 105 3.05 -3.07 -5.34
C ASN A 105 4.45 -3.41 -4.82
N ARG A 106 4.54 -3.80 -3.55
CA ARG A 106 5.82 -4.27 -2.98
C ARG A 106 6.15 -5.69 -3.43
N ARG A 107 7.43 -6.00 -3.44
CA ARG A 107 7.92 -7.38 -3.53
C ARG A 107 8.12 -7.95 -2.12
N THR A 108 7.86 -9.22 -1.94
CA THR A 108 8.18 -9.94 -0.71
C THR A 108 9.41 -10.79 -0.96
N ILE A 109 10.49 -10.50 -0.26
CA ILE A 109 11.76 -11.24 -0.34
C ILE A 109 11.93 -12.20 0.83
N SER A 110 12.99 -13.01 0.82
CA SER A 110 13.26 -14.02 1.84
C SER A 110 13.34 -13.45 3.26
N GLN A 111 12.86 -14.21 4.25
CA GLN A 111 12.99 -13.90 5.68
C GLN A 111 14.41 -14.20 6.23
N THR A 112 15.29 -14.78 5.44
CA THR A 112 16.64 -15.17 5.89
C THR A 112 17.56 -13.97 6.10
N TYR A 113 17.23 -12.82 5.54
CA TYR A 113 18.00 -11.59 5.72
C TYR A 113 17.75 -11.00 7.10
N SER A 114 18.81 -10.87 7.89
CA SER A 114 18.76 -10.32 9.25
C SER A 114 19.76 -9.20 9.49
N ARG A 115 20.66 -8.95 8.55
CA ARG A 115 21.78 -8.01 8.69
C ARG A 115 21.71 -6.91 7.63
N VAL A 116 22.13 -5.70 8.02
CA VAL A 116 22.16 -4.54 7.11
C VAL A 116 23.17 -4.74 5.97
N GLU A 117 24.22 -5.53 6.20
CA GLU A 117 25.25 -5.87 5.22
C GLU A 117 24.67 -6.65 4.03
N ASP A 118 23.59 -7.40 4.22
CA ASP A 118 22.95 -8.20 3.19
C ASP A 118 22.14 -7.35 2.20
N ILE A 119 22.11 -6.02 2.37
CA ILE A 119 21.25 -5.11 1.59
C ILE A 119 21.45 -5.24 0.07
N MET A 120 22.65 -5.55 -0.39
CA MET A 120 22.91 -5.73 -1.83
C MET A 120 22.27 -7.02 -2.37
N CYS A 121 22.27 -8.09 -1.56
CA CYS A 121 21.57 -9.32 -1.89
C CYS A 121 20.05 -9.11 -1.86
N MET A 122 19.54 -8.35 -0.88
CA MET A 122 18.13 -7.97 -0.82
C MET A 122 17.69 -7.19 -2.08
N TYR A 123 18.52 -6.28 -2.59
CA TYR A 123 18.24 -5.55 -3.83
C TYR A 123 18.25 -6.45 -5.07
N ALA A 124 19.07 -7.48 -5.08
CA ALA A 124 19.15 -8.43 -6.20
C ALA A 124 17.99 -9.43 -6.22
N GLU A 125 17.38 -9.71 -5.05
CA GLU A 125 16.25 -10.63 -4.97
C GLU A 125 14.96 -9.98 -5.46
N VAL A 126 14.44 -10.42 -6.61
CA VAL A 126 13.19 -9.91 -7.19
C VAL A 126 11.98 -10.21 -6.29
N GLY A 127 12.02 -11.29 -5.52
CA GLY A 127 10.96 -11.70 -4.62
C GLY A 127 9.65 -12.04 -5.32
N LYS A 128 8.56 -12.06 -4.56
CA LYS A 128 7.19 -12.36 -5.03
C LYS A 128 6.32 -11.14 -4.95
N LYS A 129 5.36 -10.98 -5.89
CA LYS A 129 4.29 -9.98 -5.80
C LYS A 129 3.51 -10.18 -4.50
N HIS A 130 3.25 -9.10 -3.77
CA HIS A 130 2.39 -9.11 -2.60
C HIS A 130 0.92 -8.91 -3.02
N PRO A 131 -0.05 -9.53 -2.34
CA PRO A 131 -1.46 -9.33 -2.66
C PRO A 131 -2.00 -7.94 -2.29
N GLY A 132 -1.28 -7.16 -1.49
CA GLY A 132 -1.66 -5.80 -1.07
C GLY A 132 -0.76 -4.70 -1.64
N TYR A 133 -1.08 -3.44 -1.33
CA TYR A 133 -0.32 -2.27 -1.74
C TYR A 133 0.07 -1.45 -0.53
N ASP A 134 1.33 -1.03 -0.48
CA ASP A 134 1.92 -0.37 0.68
C ASP A 134 2.75 0.88 0.32
N CYS A 135 2.70 1.34 -0.94
CA CYS A 135 3.40 2.54 -1.38
C CYS A 135 2.50 3.34 -2.34
N PHE A 136 2.19 4.55 -1.93
CA PHE A 136 1.26 5.47 -2.61
C PHE A 136 1.96 6.80 -2.84
N VAL A 137 2.09 7.21 -4.10
CA VAL A 137 2.65 8.47 -4.54
C VAL A 137 1.51 9.30 -5.13
N PHE A 138 1.38 10.55 -4.73
CA PHE A 138 0.27 11.40 -5.20
C PHE A 138 0.58 12.88 -5.00
N ARG A 139 -0.05 13.73 -5.79
CA ARG A 139 0.02 15.17 -5.60
C ARG A 139 -0.45 15.53 -4.20
N ARG A 140 0.33 16.37 -3.52
CA ARG A 140 0.03 16.81 -2.15
C ARG A 140 -1.35 17.46 -2.05
N GLU A 141 -1.77 18.19 -3.07
CA GLU A 141 -3.06 18.88 -3.14
C GLU A 141 -4.28 17.96 -3.10
N LEU A 142 -4.13 16.66 -3.37
CA LEU A 142 -5.23 15.69 -3.27
C LEU A 142 -5.63 15.38 -1.82
N VAL A 143 -4.71 15.55 -0.85
CA VAL A 143 -4.92 15.14 0.55
C VAL A 143 -6.17 15.74 1.18
N PRO A 144 -6.45 17.06 1.09
CA PRO A 144 -7.65 17.65 1.72
C PRO A 144 -8.96 17.09 1.17
N SER A 145 -8.95 16.60 -0.07
CA SER A 145 -10.14 16.03 -0.70
C SER A 145 -10.32 14.54 -0.44
N MET A 146 -9.29 13.83 0.05
CA MET A 146 -9.38 12.38 0.27
C MET A 146 -10.43 12.04 1.31
N LEU A 147 -11.29 11.09 1.00
CA LEU A 147 -12.29 10.54 1.91
C LEU A 147 -11.70 9.30 2.59
N LEU A 148 -11.19 9.45 3.80
CA LEU A 148 -10.47 8.39 4.52
C LEU A 148 -11.14 8.00 5.84
N LYS A 149 -11.98 8.86 6.38
CA LYS A 149 -12.66 8.65 7.67
C LYS A 149 -11.66 8.18 8.75
N GLU A 150 -12.10 7.33 9.66
CA GLU A 150 -11.31 6.80 10.75
C GLU A 150 -10.66 5.44 10.43
N ILE A 151 -10.29 5.19 9.17
CA ILE A 151 -9.52 4.01 8.77
C ILE A 151 -8.20 3.96 9.55
N CYS A 152 -7.97 2.89 10.29
CA CYS A 152 -6.75 2.71 11.07
C CYS A 152 -5.72 1.85 10.34
N ILE A 153 -4.42 2.17 10.56
CA ILE A 153 -3.30 1.37 10.08
C ILE A 153 -3.16 0.10 10.93
N GLY A 154 -2.68 -0.97 10.32
CA GLY A 154 -2.51 -2.28 10.99
C GLY A 154 -3.76 -3.15 10.98
N ALA A 155 -4.73 -2.83 10.11
CA ALA A 155 -5.88 -3.65 9.76
C ALA A 155 -6.06 -3.69 8.23
N THR A 156 -7.06 -4.40 7.73
CA THR A 156 -7.39 -4.50 6.29
C THR A 156 -7.93 -3.17 5.72
N ALA A 157 -8.17 -3.15 4.41
CA ALA A 157 -8.85 -2.10 3.64
C ALA A 157 -8.07 -0.79 3.40
N ILE A 158 -6.88 -0.56 3.96
CA ILE A 158 -6.11 0.67 3.72
C ILE A 158 -5.79 0.81 2.24
N GLY A 159 -5.22 -0.23 1.63
CA GLY A 159 -4.89 -0.22 0.20
C GLY A 159 -6.11 0.01 -0.69
N LEU A 160 -7.23 -0.62 -0.38
CA LEU A 160 -8.50 -0.46 -1.08
C LEU A 160 -8.97 1.00 -1.08
N VAL A 161 -9.04 1.61 0.11
CA VAL A 161 -9.52 2.99 0.28
C VAL A 161 -8.56 4.00 -0.36
N MET A 162 -7.25 3.80 -0.21
CA MET A 162 -6.24 4.67 -0.83
C MET A 162 -6.32 4.63 -2.36
N ILE A 163 -6.37 3.43 -2.96
CA ILE A 163 -6.48 3.26 -4.41
C ILE A 163 -7.77 3.89 -4.91
N ALA A 164 -8.92 3.63 -4.27
CA ALA A 164 -10.20 4.17 -4.68
C ALA A 164 -10.22 5.72 -4.67
N ASN A 165 -9.66 6.34 -3.62
CA ASN A 165 -9.51 7.80 -3.58
C ASN A 165 -8.62 8.33 -4.71
N LEU A 166 -7.45 7.72 -4.91
CA LEU A 166 -6.51 8.17 -5.94
C LEU A 166 -7.09 7.97 -7.34
N LEU A 167 -7.73 6.84 -7.61
CA LEU A 167 -8.39 6.56 -8.89
C LEU A 167 -9.48 7.59 -9.22
N LYS A 168 -10.31 7.97 -8.23
CA LYS A 168 -11.43 8.89 -8.46
C LYS A 168 -11.04 10.37 -8.44
N LYS A 169 -9.90 10.72 -7.87
CA LYS A 169 -9.51 12.12 -7.63
C LYS A 169 -8.31 12.60 -8.42
N SER A 170 -7.51 11.69 -8.97
CA SER A 170 -6.41 12.05 -9.86
C SER A 170 -6.85 12.07 -11.33
N ASN A 171 -6.11 12.79 -12.16
CA ASN A 171 -6.36 12.85 -13.60
C ASN A 171 -5.57 11.76 -14.36
N ALA A 172 -4.42 11.35 -13.81
CA ALA A 172 -3.52 10.37 -14.43
C ALA A 172 -3.02 9.38 -13.36
N PHE A 173 -3.86 8.38 -13.07
CA PHE A 173 -3.59 7.31 -12.12
C PHE A 173 -2.85 6.14 -12.80
N VAL A 174 -1.81 5.61 -12.12
CA VAL A 174 -1.09 4.42 -12.58
C VAL A 174 -0.92 3.42 -11.44
N LEU A 175 -1.28 2.15 -11.68
CA LEU A 175 -1.06 1.04 -10.77
C LEU A 175 0.11 0.17 -11.25
N LEU A 176 1.22 0.18 -10.52
CA LEU A 176 2.44 -0.55 -10.84
C LEU A 176 2.51 -1.87 -10.06
N GLU A 177 2.07 -2.95 -10.69
CA GLU A 177 1.97 -4.26 -10.05
C GLU A 177 3.23 -5.14 -10.15
N ASN A 178 3.98 -5.00 -11.25
CA ASN A 178 5.06 -5.92 -11.61
C ASN A 178 6.44 -5.28 -11.59
N VAL A 179 6.58 -4.13 -10.92
CA VAL A 179 7.85 -3.43 -10.77
C VAL A 179 8.59 -3.87 -9.51
N HIS A 180 9.92 -3.83 -9.54
CA HIS A 180 10.77 -4.04 -8.37
C HIS A 180 11.33 -2.70 -7.92
N LEU A 181 10.53 -1.91 -7.21
CA LEU A 181 10.92 -0.60 -6.66
C LEU A 181 10.89 -0.59 -5.12
N THR A 182 10.04 -1.43 -4.54
CA THR A 182 9.88 -1.56 -3.10
C THR A 182 9.85 -3.04 -2.70
N PHE A 183 10.30 -3.35 -1.48
CA PHE A 183 10.23 -4.71 -0.95
C PHE A 183 10.06 -4.74 0.57
N HIS A 184 9.59 -5.88 1.04
CA HIS A 184 9.45 -6.24 2.45
C HIS A 184 10.15 -7.59 2.70
N ILE A 185 10.79 -7.72 3.86
CA ILE A 185 11.45 -8.97 4.28
C ILE A 185 10.40 -9.89 4.90
N GLY A 186 10.10 -10.99 4.22
CA GLY A 186 9.08 -11.95 4.65
C GLY A 186 7.64 -11.44 4.55
N ASP A 187 6.69 -12.23 5.06
CA ASP A 187 5.24 -11.91 5.10
C ASP A 187 4.60 -12.61 6.30
N ASP A 188 4.86 -12.12 7.50
CA ASP A 188 4.48 -12.80 8.75
C ASP A 188 3.03 -12.58 9.18
N ARG A 189 2.26 -11.75 8.51
CA ARG A 189 0.81 -11.49 8.71
C ARG A 189 0.28 -11.57 10.16
N ARG A 190 1.11 -11.20 11.15
CA ARG A 190 0.75 -11.28 12.58
C ARG A 190 -0.47 -10.44 12.95
N TRP A 191 -0.78 -9.44 12.15
CA TRP A 191 -1.95 -8.58 12.30
C TRP A 191 -3.26 -9.27 11.84
N ASN A 192 -3.19 -10.29 10.99
CA ASN A 192 -4.34 -11.00 10.42
C ASN A 192 -4.67 -12.26 11.24
N THR A 193 -5.11 -12.08 12.46
CA THR A 193 -5.57 -13.15 13.34
C THR A 193 -6.97 -12.83 13.85
N ASN A 194 -7.75 -13.85 14.20
CA ASN A 194 -9.11 -13.69 14.75
C ASN A 194 -9.17 -12.78 15.98
N LYS A 195 -8.04 -12.61 16.69
CA LYS A 195 -7.93 -11.70 17.84
C LYS A 195 -8.22 -10.24 17.51
N TYR A 196 -8.03 -9.85 16.25
CA TYR A 196 -8.14 -8.46 15.76
C TYR A 196 -9.26 -8.31 14.73
N ASP A 197 -10.25 -9.19 14.77
CA ASP A 197 -11.38 -9.22 13.83
C ASP A 197 -12.27 -7.97 13.94
N ASP A 198 -12.34 -7.38 15.12
CA ASP A 198 -13.05 -6.13 15.36
C ASP A 198 -12.40 -4.93 14.64
N TYR A 199 -11.08 -4.87 14.56
CA TYR A 199 -10.38 -3.86 13.73
C TYR A 199 -10.62 -4.06 12.24
N ARG A 200 -10.65 -5.30 11.78
CA ARG A 200 -11.00 -5.63 10.40
C ARG A 200 -12.41 -5.16 10.09
N LYS A 201 -13.40 -5.50 10.93
CA LYS A 201 -14.80 -5.09 10.77
C LYS A 201 -14.97 -3.57 10.77
N HIS A 202 -14.24 -2.87 11.65
CA HIS A 202 -14.22 -1.41 11.69
C HIS A 202 -13.76 -0.82 10.35
N ASN A 203 -12.59 -1.21 9.87
CA ASN A 203 -12.07 -0.71 8.60
C ASN A 203 -12.93 -1.12 7.39
N GLU A 204 -13.44 -2.36 7.35
CA GLU A 204 -14.30 -2.84 6.25
C GLU A 204 -15.64 -2.11 6.22
N GLY A 205 -16.24 -1.79 7.38
CA GLY A 205 -17.44 -0.98 7.46
C GLY A 205 -17.23 0.42 6.89
N LEU A 206 -16.17 1.10 7.34
CA LEU A 206 -15.81 2.43 6.82
C LEU A 206 -15.43 2.40 5.34
N ALA A 207 -14.72 1.36 4.88
CA ALA A 207 -14.36 1.22 3.48
C ALA A 207 -15.59 1.13 2.58
N LYS A 208 -16.63 0.37 2.98
CA LYS A 208 -17.90 0.32 2.26
C LYS A 208 -18.50 1.72 2.10
N GLU A 209 -18.66 2.46 3.20
CA GLU A 209 -19.23 3.81 3.18
C GLU A 209 -18.41 4.77 2.31
N ILE A 210 -17.06 4.69 2.38
CA ILE A 210 -16.16 5.50 1.57
C ILE A 210 -16.35 5.22 0.08
N LEU A 211 -16.37 3.94 -0.30
CA LEU A 211 -16.53 3.54 -1.70
C LEU A 211 -17.89 3.94 -2.26
N GLU A 212 -18.96 3.74 -1.51
CA GLU A 212 -20.33 4.16 -1.90
C GLU A 212 -20.38 5.69 -2.09
N THR A 213 -19.81 6.47 -1.17
CA THR A 213 -19.74 7.94 -1.32
C THR A 213 -18.89 8.37 -2.52
N LEU A 214 -17.79 7.67 -2.81
CA LEU A 214 -16.97 7.96 -3.99
C LEU A 214 -17.74 7.65 -5.28
N GLU A 215 -18.50 6.56 -5.35
CA GLU A 215 -19.35 6.27 -6.51
C GLU A 215 -20.45 7.32 -6.71
N GLU A 216 -21.12 7.73 -5.65
CA GLU A 216 -22.17 8.78 -5.69
C GLU A 216 -21.61 10.11 -6.22
N THR A 217 -20.37 10.44 -5.85
CA THR A 217 -19.75 11.72 -6.19
C THR A 217 -19.06 11.73 -7.55
N TYR A 218 -18.36 10.65 -7.91
CA TYR A 218 -17.43 10.57 -9.05
C TYR A 218 -17.85 9.52 -10.09
N GLY A 219 -19.01 8.86 -9.94
CA GLY A 219 -19.49 7.78 -10.80
C GLY A 219 -19.02 6.40 -10.35
N ALA A 220 -19.74 5.37 -10.81
CA ALA A 220 -19.53 3.98 -10.43
C ALA A 220 -18.10 3.50 -10.72
N PHE A 221 -17.63 2.54 -9.90
CA PHE A 221 -16.44 1.78 -10.24
C PHE A 221 -16.76 0.77 -11.35
N SER A 222 -15.82 0.53 -12.23
CA SER A 222 -15.90 -0.39 -13.37
C SER A 222 -15.10 -1.66 -13.11
N PRO A 223 -15.46 -2.82 -13.73
CA PRO A 223 -14.62 -4.03 -13.71
C PRO A 223 -13.22 -3.81 -14.29
N ASP A 224 -13.07 -2.81 -15.17
CA ASP A 224 -11.80 -2.48 -15.81
C ASP A 224 -10.95 -1.49 -14.98
N ASP A 225 -11.51 -0.96 -13.89
CA ASP A 225 -10.78 -0.06 -12.99
C ASP A 225 -9.66 -0.83 -12.26
N PRO A 226 -8.46 -0.26 -12.16
CA PRO A 226 -7.38 -0.89 -11.40
C PRO A 226 -7.69 -0.92 -9.89
N GLY A 227 -7.28 -2.00 -9.24
CA GLY A 227 -7.53 -2.21 -7.81
C GLY A 227 -8.73 -3.12 -7.55
N TRP A 228 -9.38 -2.98 -6.40
CA TRP A 228 -10.41 -3.94 -5.94
C TRP A 228 -11.73 -3.30 -5.58
N ALA A 229 -11.94 -2.02 -5.92
CA ALA A 229 -13.14 -1.30 -5.47
C ALA A 229 -14.42 -1.89 -6.06
N TYR A 230 -14.40 -2.21 -7.35
CA TYR A 230 -15.52 -2.85 -8.03
C TYR A 230 -15.84 -4.21 -7.43
N GLU A 231 -14.88 -5.13 -7.36
CA GLU A 231 -15.10 -6.48 -6.85
C GLU A 231 -15.50 -6.48 -5.37
N TYR A 232 -14.97 -5.53 -4.59
CA TYR A 232 -15.33 -5.38 -3.19
C TYR A 232 -16.80 -4.99 -3.03
N LEU A 233 -17.28 -3.98 -3.78
CA LEU A 233 -18.66 -3.53 -3.75
C LEU A 233 -19.61 -4.59 -4.29
N GLU A 234 -19.29 -5.22 -5.42
CA GLU A 234 -20.09 -6.32 -5.97
C GLU A 234 -20.25 -7.48 -4.99
N ARG A 235 -19.17 -7.83 -4.30
CA ARG A 235 -19.21 -8.88 -3.26
C ARG A 235 -20.15 -8.54 -2.11
N ILE A 236 -20.23 -7.26 -1.72
CA ILE A 236 -21.11 -6.81 -0.64
C ILE A 236 -22.55 -6.75 -1.12
N ARG A 237 -22.79 -6.24 -2.32
CA ARG A 237 -24.13 -6.09 -2.92
C ARG A 237 -24.76 -7.43 -3.28
N ASN A 238 -23.92 -8.39 -3.73
CA ASN A 238 -24.34 -9.69 -4.24
C ASN A 238 -23.73 -10.86 -3.46
N PRO A 239 -24.03 -11.04 -2.15
CA PRO A 239 -23.37 -12.08 -1.33
C PRO A 239 -23.70 -13.52 -1.79
N LYS A 240 -24.72 -13.73 -2.64
CA LYS A 240 -25.11 -15.07 -3.14
C LYS A 240 -24.21 -15.60 -4.26
N THR A 241 -23.48 -14.76 -4.97
CA THR A 241 -22.57 -15.17 -6.04
C THR A 241 -21.30 -15.88 -5.53
N GLN A 242 -20.97 -15.75 -4.25
CA GLN A 242 -19.79 -16.38 -3.65
C GLN A 242 -19.84 -17.92 -3.58
N LYS A 243 -21.02 -18.55 -3.57
CA LYS A 243 -21.10 -20.02 -3.47
C LYS A 243 -20.69 -20.75 -4.76
N THR A 244 -20.78 -20.09 -5.90
CA THR A 244 -20.48 -20.68 -7.21
C THR A 244 -18.98 -20.57 -7.55
N ASP A 245 -18.30 -19.47 -7.18
CA ASP A 245 -16.90 -19.28 -7.53
C ASP A 245 -15.92 -20.11 -6.68
N ASN A 246 -16.26 -20.42 -5.43
CA ASN A 246 -15.45 -21.30 -4.59
C ASN A 246 -15.51 -22.78 -4.99
N GLN A 247 -16.52 -23.20 -5.78
CA GLN A 247 -16.60 -24.56 -6.32
C GLN A 247 -15.82 -24.70 -7.63
N LEU A 248 -15.49 -23.61 -8.34
CA LEU A 248 -14.79 -23.65 -9.63
C LEU A 248 -13.26 -23.49 -9.52
N LYS A 249 -12.72 -23.19 -8.34
CA LYS A 249 -11.25 -23.11 -8.09
C LYS A 249 -10.71 -24.30 -7.32
N VAL A 250 -11.14 -25.51 -7.66
CA VAL A 250 -10.29 -26.68 -7.40
C VAL A 250 -9.20 -26.61 -8.47
N PRO A 251 -7.92 -26.41 -8.12
CA PRO A 251 -6.87 -26.45 -9.13
C PRO A 251 -6.89 -27.88 -9.70
N ARG A 252 -7.31 -28.01 -10.96
CA ARG A 252 -7.20 -29.27 -11.69
C ARG A 252 -5.75 -29.72 -11.55
N LYS A 253 -5.52 -30.83 -10.87
CA LYS A 253 -4.18 -31.41 -10.78
C LYS A 253 -3.71 -31.67 -12.20
N LEU A 254 -2.78 -30.83 -12.67
CA LEU A 254 -2.14 -31.05 -13.97
C LEU A 254 -1.59 -32.47 -14.03
N THR A 255 -1.90 -33.21 -15.07
CA THR A 255 -1.30 -34.51 -15.33
C THR A 255 0.21 -34.36 -15.49
N LEU A 256 0.95 -35.44 -15.32
CA LEU A 256 2.41 -35.44 -15.49
C LEU A 256 2.83 -34.86 -16.86
N TRP A 257 2.06 -35.18 -17.91
CA TRP A 257 2.27 -34.68 -19.27
C TRP A 257 2.01 -33.17 -19.43
N GLU A 258 1.00 -32.63 -18.78
CA GLU A 258 0.72 -31.20 -18.81
C GLU A 258 1.81 -30.42 -18.06
N LYS A 259 2.36 -30.99 -16.98
CA LYS A 259 3.52 -30.41 -16.26
C LYS A 259 4.79 -30.41 -17.09
N VAL A 260 5.01 -31.46 -17.89
CA VAL A 260 6.16 -31.56 -18.80
C VAL A 260 6.01 -30.56 -19.95
N LYS A 261 4.83 -30.50 -20.60
CA LYS A 261 4.56 -29.51 -21.66
C LYS A 261 4.73 -28.06 -21.18
N TRP A 262 4.25 -27.75 -19.98
CA TRP A 262 4.41 -26.42 -19.39
C TRP A 262 5.88 -26.06 -19.14
N ARG A 263 6.70 -27.03 -18.70
CA ARG A 263 8.16 -26.83 -18.55
C ARG A 263 8.86 -26.65 -19.90
N ILE A 264 8.52 -27.40 -20.91
CA ILE A 264 9.13 -27.31 -22.24
C ILE A 264 8.80 -25.96 -22.89
N HIS A 265 7.54 -25.49 -22.80
CA HIS A 265 7.14 -24.19 -23.36
C HIS A 265 7.89 -23.01 -22.70
N LYS A 266 8.13 -23.11 -21.41
CA LYS A 266 8.90 -22.10 -20.67
C LYS A 266 10.39 -22.05 -21.01
N TRP A 267 10.93 -23.11 -21.61
CA TRP A 267 12.33 -23.18 -22.06
C TRP A 267 12.51 -22.76 -23.53
N SER A 268 11.45 -22.64 -24.30
CA SER A 268 11.49 -22.19 -25.70
C SER A 268 11.30 -20.67 -25.84
N GLU A 269 11.04 -19.95 -24.74
CA GLU A 269 10.89 -18.49 -24.71
C GLU A 269 12.11 -17.76 -24.08
N ILE A 270 13.20 -18.48 -23.80
CA ILE A 270 14.52 -17.95 -23.44
C ILE A 270 15.47 -18.14 -24.63
#